data_32de3aca6c0f0b77f8c4fdf297dcccf8
#
_entry.id   32de3aca6c0f0b77f8c4fdf297dcccf8
#
_cell.length_a   1.000
_cell.length_b   1.000
_cell.length_c   1.000
_cell.angle_alpha   90.00
_cell.angle_beta   90.00
_cell.angle_gamma   90.00
#
_symmetry.space_group_name_H-M   'P 1'
#
loop_
_entity.id
_entity.type
_entity.pdbx_description
1 polymer ?
#
loop_
_entity_poly.entity_id
_entity_poly.type
_entity_poly.pdbx_seq_one_letter_code
_entity_poly.pdbx_strand_id
1 'polypeptide(L)'
;MHSLSLENLQIYWWFIVSLLGGLLVFMMFVQGGQSLIFSLGKDELKKDMLINSIGRKWELTFTTLVMFGGACFAAFPLFYATSFGGAYWVWLAILFCFIVQAVSYEYRKKPDNFLGARTYEIFLFINGSLGVILIGMAVSTFFSGSDFVLNEHNFVEWKTPFRGLEALANPYLYLLGIAMFFLSRVGGCLYLINNIADGEFIQNARKQLIINTVLFLPFFLGFLAWILTKDGFAYDANGVVSLVAYKYAINLIEMPVAGALLLVGVLLVLVGIFQGAFTKSIRGIFAYGVGVTLAVTALFLITGLNGTAFYPSFSDLSSSLTIKNASSSHYTLGVMAYVSLLVPVVLAYIFIVWRAIDSKKITQDEIKNDHHAY
;
A
#
# COMPACT_ATOMS: atom_id res chain seq x y z
N MET A 1 -30.56 2.14 -0.81
CA MET A 1 -29.59 1.07 -1.06
C MET A 1 -30.22 -0.34 -1.03
N HIS A 2 -31.35 -0.60 -0.37
CA HIS A 2 -32.07 -1.87 -0.49
C HIS A 2 -32.51 -2.26 -1.92
N SER A 3 -32.54 -1.30 -2.85
CA SER A 3 -32.89 -1.52 -4.26
C SER A 3 -31.69 -1.87 -5.16
N LEU A 4 -30.46 -1.83 -4.63
CA LEU A 4 -29.29 -2.21 -5.40
C LEU A 4 -29.17 -3.72 -5.51
N SER A 5 -28.88 -4.23 -6.70
CA SER A 5 -28.60 -5.65 -6.89
C SER A 5 -27.33 -6.08 -6.13
N LEU A 6 -27.21 -7.38 -5.84
CA LEU A 6 -25.99 -7.93 -5.23
C LEU A 6 -24.74 -7.59 -6.06
N GLU A 7 -24.85 -7.70 -7.37
CA GLU A 7 -23.74 -7.37 -8.28
C GLU A 7 -23.28 -5.92 -8.17
N ASN A 8 -24.21 -4.96 -8.11
CA ASN A 8 -23.88 -3.55 -7.91
C ASN A 8 -23.19 -3.30 -6.57
N LEU A 9 -23.61 -4.01 -5.50
CA LEU A 9 -22.97 -3.92 -4.19
C LEU A 9 -21.55 -4.54 -4.21
N GLN A 10 -21.34 -5.64 -4.93
CA GLN A 10 -20.04 -6.27 -5.11
C GLN A 10 -19.06 -5.35 -5.85
N ILE A 11 -19.51 -4.72 -6.93
CA ILE A 11 -18.72 -3.73 -7.68
C ILE A 11 -18.40 -2.51 -6.81
N TYR A 12 -19.39 -1.98 -6.10
CA TYR A 12 -19.21 -0.86 -5.17
C TYR A 12 -18.15 -1.16 -4.10
N TRP A 13 -18.24 -2.33 -3.46
CA TRP A 13 -17.28 -2.70 -2.42
C TRP A 13 -15.90 -3.01 -2.97
N TRP A 14 -15.80 -3.55 -4.19
CA TRP A 14 -14.51 -3.70 -4.86
C TRP A 14 -13.86 -2.35 -5.14
N PHE A 15 -14.65 -1.36 -5.56
CA PHE A 15 -14.16 0.01 -5.71
C PHE A 15 -13.66 0.61 -4.38
N ILE A 16 -14.43 0.45 -3.28
CA ILE A 16 -14.02 0.94 -1.95
C ILE A 16 -12.72 0.28 -1.48
N VAL A 17 -12.60 -1.04 -1.59
CA VAL A 17 -11.37 -1.78 -1.23
C VAL A 17 -10.20 -1.33 -2.10
N SER A 18 -10.41 -1.12 -3.39
CA SER A 18 -9.39 -0.61 -4.32
C SER A 18 -8.90 0.78 -3.93
N LEU A 19 -9.82 1.67 -3.55
CA LEU A 19 -9.50 3.01 -3.08
C LEU A 19 -8.71 2.99 -1.77
N LEU A 20 -9.11 2.15 -0.82
CA LEU A 20 -8.38 1.96 0.45
C LEU A 20 -6.98 1.40 0.22
N GLY A 21 -6.81 0.48 -0.73
CA GLY A 21 -5.50 0.00 -1.17
C GLY A 21 -4.63 1.12 -1.73
N GLY A 22 -5.21 2.00 -2.54
CA GLY A 22 -4.54 3.19 -3.07
C GLY A 22 -4.10 4.17 -1.97
N LEU A 23 -4.98 4.43 -1.01
CA LEU A 23 -4.67 5.26 0.16
C LEU A 23 -3.57 4.63 1.02
N LEU A 24 -3.59 3.31 1.23
CA LEU A 24 -2.56 2.60 1.96
C LEU A 24 -1.18 2.77 1.31
N VAL A 25 -1.08 2.59 0.00
CA VAL A 25 0.19 2.75 -0.73
C VAL A 25 0.68 4.20 -0.65
N PHE A 26 -0.20 5.19 -0.73
CA PHE A 26 0.18 6.58 -0.47
C PHE A 26 0.73 6.76 0.94
N MET A 27 0.05 6.26 1.97
CA MET A 27 0.47 6.40 3.37
C MET A 27 1.81 5.73 3.68
N MET A 28 2.28 4.80 2.84
CA MET A 28 3.61 4.19 2.97
C MET A 28 4.78 5.17 2.78
N PHE A 29 4.52 6.45 2.50
CA PHE A 29 5.58 7.48 2.59
C PHE A 29 6.24 7.52 3.99
N VAL A 30 5.52 7.12 5.03
CA VAL A 30 6.07 6.98 6.39
C VAL A 30 7.16 5.92 6.40
N GLN A 31 6.87 4.71 5.89
CA GLN A 31 7.85 3.63 5.78
C GLN A 31 9.02 4.03 4.88
N GLY A 32 8.72 4.73 3.78
CA GLY A 32 9.75 5.29 2.91
C GLY A 32 10.68 6.24 3.66
N GLY A 33 10.13 7.14 4.49
CA GLY A 33 10.90 8.02 5.35
C GLY A 33 11.77 7.25 6.36
N GLN A 34 11.23 6.21 7.01
CA GLN A 34 12.00 5.34 7.92
C GLN A 34 13.18 4.68 7.22
N SER A 35 12.99 4.19 6.00
CA SER A 35 14.08 3.57 5.23
C SER A 35 15.19 4.57 4.81
N LEU A 36 14.93 5.88 4.94
CA LEU A 36 15.88 6.96 4.63
C LEU A 36 16.70 7.42 5.85
N ILE A 37 16.44 6.88 7.05
CA ILE A 37 17.11 7.29 8.30
C ILE A 37 18.64 7.33 8.15
N PHE A 38 19.23 6.28 7.58
CA PHE A 38 20.69 6.20 7.40
C PHE A 38 21.24 6.96 6.20
N SER A 39 20.36 7.34 5.26
CA SER A 39 20.77 8.12 4.08
C SER A 39 20.71 9.63 4.32
N LEU A 40 19.71 10.09 5.08
CA LEU A 40 19.45 11.51 5.35
C LEU A 40 19.87 11.95 6.75
N GLY A 41 19.77 11.05 7.74
CA GLY A 41 20.17 11.29 9.13
C GLY A 41 21.68 11.16 9.31
N LYS A 42 22.45 12.13 8.83
CA LYS A 42 23.93 12.12 8.89
C LYS A 42 24.47 12.37 10.28
N ASP A 43 23.73 13.10 11.09
CA ASP A 43 23.98 13.39 12.50
C ASP A 43 22.73 13.13 13.33
N GLU A 44 22.88 13.07 14.64
CA GLU A 44 21.75 12.75 15.56
C GLU A 44 20.61 13.76 15.44
N LEU A 45 20.91 15.05 15.28
CA LEU A 45 19.88 16.08 15.14
C LEU A 45 19.04 15.88 13.88
N LYS A 46 19.68 15.56 12.73
CA LYS A 46 18.96 15.29 11.47
C LYS A 46 18.18 13.99 11.51
N LYS A 47 18.67 12.96 12.23
CA LYS A 47 17.89 11.75 12.49
C LYS A 47 16.64 12.06 13.32
N ASP A 48 16.79 12.82 14.39
CA ASP A 48 15.68 13.20 15.26
C ASP A 48 14.64 14.02 14.50
N MET A 49 15.05 14.98 13.69
CA MET A 49 14.15 15.75 12.84
C MET A 49 13.36 14.83 11.89
N LEU A 50 14.04 13.86 11.25
CA LEU A 50 13.43 12.90 10.35
C LEU A 50 12.44 12.01 11.08
N ILE A 51 12.89 11.38 12.17
CA ILE A 51 12.06 10.42 12.94
C ILE A 51 10.86 11.12 13.55
N ASN A 52 11.01 12.32 14.10
CA ASN A 52 9.90 13.10 14.63
C ASN A 52 8.92 13.52 13.52
N SER A 53 9.41 13.87 12.31
CA SER A 53 8.58 14.22 11.18
C SER A 53 7.65 13.07 10.76
N ILE A 54 8.22 11.90 10.52
CA ILE A 54 7.43 10.73 10.08
C ILE A 54 6.69 10.08 11.25
N GLY A 55 7.21 10.17 12.47
CA GLY A 55 6.62 9.65 13.69
C GLY A 55 5.24 10.24 13.98
N ARG A 56 4.99 11.50 13.61
CA ARG A 56 3.66 12.13 13.74
C ARG A 56 2.60 11.50 12.81
N LYS A 57 2.97 10.59 11.91
CA LYS A 57 2.08 9.98 10.89
C LYS A 57 2.08 8.45 10.90
N TRP A 58 2.93 7.79 11.70
CA TRP A 58 3.08 6.34 11.63
C TRP A 58 1.79 5.56 11.95
N GLU A 59 1.00 6.06 12.89
CA GLU A 59 -0.27 5.44 13.26
C GLU A 59 -1.28 5.48 12.11
N LEU A 60 -1.28 6.55 11.30
CA LEU A 60 -2.18 6.68 10.15
C LEU A 60 -1.93 5.59 9.10
N THR A 61 -0.67 5.22 8.85
CA THR A 61 -0.35 4.14 7.91
C THR A 61 -0.83 2.80 8.45
N PHE A 62 -0.55 2.53 9.72
CA PHE A 62 -0.99 1.28 10.35
C PHE A 62 -2.51 1.18 10.39
N THR A 63 -3.20 2.26 10.77
CA THR A 63 -4.66 2.33 10.76
C THR A 63 -5.22 2.12 9.35
N THR A 64 -4.58 2.66 8.32
CA THR A 64 -5.02 2.46 6.92
C THR A 64 -4.84 1.01 6.48
N LEU A 65 -3.76 0.33 6.90
CA LEU A 65 -3.57 -1.10 6.66
C LEU A 65 -4.67 -1.94 7.32
N VAL A 66 -4.99 -1.64 8.59
CA VAL A 66 -6.06 -2.32 9.33
C VAL A 66 -7.42 -2.04 8.69
N MET A 67 -7.66 -0.82 8.23
CA MET A 67 -8.91 -0.45 7.55
C MET A 67 -9.05 -1.17 6.21
N PHE A 68 -7.99 -1.29 5.42
CA PHE A 68 -7.99 -2.10 4.19
C PHE A 68 -8.31 -3.57 4.49
N GLY A 69 -7.63 -4.17 5.47
CA GLY A 69 -7.90 -5.56 5.90
C GLY A 69 -9.31 -5.74 6.43
N GLY A 70 -9.81 -4.81 7.24
CA GLY A 70 -11.17 -4.81 7.77
C GLY A 70 -12.24 -4.70 6.67
N ALA A 71 -12.01 -3.86 5.66
CA ALA A 71 -12.91 -3.76 4.51
C ALA A 71 -12.91 -5.06 3.68
N CYS A 72 -11.74 -5.69 3.49
CA CYS A 72 -11.63 -7.00 2.86
C CYS A 72 -12.37 -8.08 3.67
N PHE A 73 -12.21 -8.09 5.01
CA PHE A 73 -12.90 -9.03 5.90
C PHE A 73 -14.43 -8.91 5.78
N ALA A 74 -14.93 -7.70 5.78
CA ALA A 74 -16.35 -7.45 5.81
C ALA A 74 -17.01 -7.62 4.42
N ALA A 75 -16.36 -7.17 3.34
CA ALA A 75 -16.91 -7.23 2.00
C ALA A 75 -16.60 -8.55 1.28
N PHE A 76 -15.41 -9.11 1.49
CA PHE A 76 -14.90 -10.32 0.82
C PHE A 76 -14.30 -11.31 1.84
N PRO A 77 -15.14 -11.89 2.74
CA PRO A 77 -14.66 -12.71 3.86
C PRO A 77 -13.88 -13.95 3.40
N LEU A 78 -14.24 -14.57 2.28
CA LEU A 78 -13.51 -15.72 1.76
C LEU A 78 -12.09 -15.33 1.31
N PHE A 79 -11.93 -14.15 0.69
CA PHE A 79 -10.60 -13.61 0.37
C PHE A 79 -9.79 -13.32 1.64
N TYR A 80 -10.41 -12.71 2.64
CA TYR A 80 -9.73 -12.45 3.91
C TYR A 80 -9.24 -13.76 4.56
N ALA A 81 -10.10 -14.78 4.61
CA ALA A 81 -9.74 -16.09 5.13
C ALA A 81 -8.62 -16.76 4.32
N THR A 82 -8.66 -16.64 2.98
CA THR A 82 -7.66 -17.25 2.09
C THR A 82 -6.31 -16.57 2.17
N SER A 83 -6.28 -15.24 2.09
CA SER A 83 -5.04 -14.45 2.06
C SER A 83 -4.55 -14.14 3.48
N PHE A 84 -5.28 -13.32 4.25
CA PHE A 84 -4.81 -12.87 5.56
C PHE A 84 -4.74 -14.01 6.59
N GLY A 85 -5.75 -14.88 6.62
CA GLY A 85 -5.77 -16.03 7.49
C GLY A 85 -4.94 -17.21 6.95
N GLY A 86 -5.02 -17.47 5.65
CA GLY A 86 -4.40 -18.64 5.00
C GLY A 86 -2.92 -18.48 4.75
N ALA A 87 -2.48 -17.35 4.13
CA ALA A 87 -1.07 -17.03 3.91
C ALA A 87 -0.41 -16.43 5.17
N TYR A 88 -0.66 -17.03 6.32
CA TYR A 88 -0.35 -16.43 7.61
C TYR A 88 1.12 -16.12 7.85
N TRP A 89 2.07 -16.86 7.27
CA TRP A 89 3.50 -16.59 7.46
C TRP A 89 3.93 -15.26 6.88
N VAL A 90 3.43 -14.91 5.69
CA VAL A 90 3.72 -13.60 5.06
C VAL A 90 3.10 -12.47 5.88
N TRP A 91 1.82 -12.64 6.25
CA TRP A 91 1.12 -11.63 7.05
C TRP A 91 1.68 -11.49 8.47
N LEU A 92 2.15 -12.61 9.08
CA LEU A 92 2.84 -12.57 10.36
C LEU A 92 4.17 -11.81 10.26
N ALA A 93 4.94 -12.02 9.19
CA ALA A 93 6.18 -11.27 8.96
C ALA A 93 5.92 -9.77 8.75
N ILE A 94 4.87 -9.40 7.99
CA ILE A 94 4.43 -8.02 7.83
C ILE A 94 4.03 -7.42 9.18
N LEU A 95 3.17 -8.11 9.93
CA LEU A 95 2.73 -7.67 11.26
C LEU A 95 3.91 -7.45 12.20
N PHE A 96 4.88 -8.36 12.21
CA PHE A 96 6.08 -8.23 13.03
C PHE A 96 6.89 -6.98 12.67
N CYS A 97 7.01 -6.64 11.38
CA CYS A 97 7.64 -5.37 10.95
C CYS A 97 6.92 -4.16 11.55
N PHE A 98 5.58 -4.16 11.61
CA PHE A 98 4.83 -3.06 12.20
C PHE A 98 4.89 -3.03 13.73
N ILE A 99 4.99 -4.19 14.38
CA ILE A 99 5.19 -4.27 15.85
C ILE A 99 6.53 -3.63 16.24
N VAL A 100 7.62 -4.00 15.57
CA VAL A 100 8.93 -3.41 15.87
C VAL A 100 9.00 -1.92 15.55
N GLN A 101 8.24 -1.45 14.56
CA GLN A 101 8.05 -0.02 14.27
C GLN A 101 7.41 0.71 15.45
N ALA A 102 6.29 0.23 15.96
CA ALA A 102 5.56 0.85 17.06
C ALA A 102 6.43 0.96 18.32
N VAL A 103 7.09 -0.15 18.69
CA VAL A 103 8.04 -0.19 19.81
C VAL A 103 9.18 0.82 19.61
N SER A 104 9.65 0.99 18.38
CA SER A 104 10.78 1.88 18.08
C SER A 104 10.45 3.35 18.32
N TYR A 105 9.28 3.81 17.90
CA TYR A 105 8.86 5.18 18.17
C TYR A 105 8.70 5.46 19.67
N GLU A 106 8.17 4.50 20.43
CA GLU A 106 7.92 4.68 21.85
C GLU A 106 9.20 4.64 22.69
N TYR A 107 10.16 3.74 22.37
CA TYR A 107 11.27 3.44 23.29
C TYR A 107 12.63 3.99 22.86
N ARG A 108 12.80 4.49 21.63
CA ARG A 108 14.11 4.93 21.11
C ARG A 108 14.80 5.94 22.02
N LYS A 109 14.08 6.89 22.57
CA LYS A 109 14.61 7.99 23.41
C LYS A 109 14.34 7.84 24.90
N LYS A 110 13.79 6.72 25.36
CA LYS A 110 13.57 6.52 26.79
C LYS A 110 14.91 6.42 27.54
N PRO A 111 15.03 7.03 28.73
CA PRO A 111 16.29 7.08 29.48
C PRO A 111 16.89 5.70 29.76
N ASP A 112 16.05 4.73 30.09
CA ASP A 112 16.45 3.34 30.43
C ASP A 112 16.40 2.40 29.26
N ASN A 113 16.65 2.90 28.04
CA ASN A 113 16.64 2.13 26.79
C ASN A 113 17.79 1.10 26.80
N PHE A 114 17.45 -0.13 27.12
CA PHE A 114 18.39 -1.24 27.24
C PHE A 114 18.97 -1.72 25.88
N LEU A 115 18.22 -1.56 24.76
CA LEU A 115 18.68 -1.99 23.42
C LEU A 115 19.54 -0.93 22.72
N GLY A 116 19.51 0.31 23.18
CA GLY A 116 20.16 1.45 22.53
C GLY A 116 19.42 2.02 21.32
N ALA A 117 19.50 3.32 21.11
CA ALA A 117 18.78 4.05 20.05
C ALA A 117 19.01 3.46 18.65
N ARG A 118 20.24 2.99 18.36
CA ARG A 118 20.62 2.40 17.08
C ARG A 118 19.81 1.16 16.72
N THR A 119 19.45 0.32 17.69
CA THR A 119 18.63 -0.88 17.46
C THR A 119 17.24 -0.51 17.00
N TYR A 120 16.64 0.49 17.62
CA TYR A 120 15.31 0.97 17.22
C TYR A 120 15.33 1.66 15.86
N GLU A 121 16.39 2.37 15.50
CA GLU A 121 16.58 2.90 14.16
C GLU A 121 16.65 1.80 13.10
N ILE A 122 17.31 0.67 13.40
CA ILE A 122 17.35 -0.51 12.55
C ILE A 122 15.95 -1.13 12.43
N PHE A 123 15.17 -1.19 13.50
CA PHE A 123 13.80 -1.69 13.47
C PHE A 123 12.90 -0.82 12.59
N LEU A 124 13.03 0.50 12.66
CA LEU A 124 12.34 1.42 11.75
C LEU A 124 12.76 1.19 10.29
N PHE A 125 14.05 0.97 10.05
CA PHE A 125 14.56 0.65 8.72
C PHE A 125 14.02 -0.69 8.20
N ILE A 126 13.91 -1.72 9.05
CA ILE A 126 13.32 -3.03 8.69
C ILE A 126 11.86 -2.86 8.29
N ASN A 127 11.05 -2.13 9.07
CA ASN A 127 9.67 -1.86 8.68
C ASN A 127 9.62 -1.07 7.37
N GLY A 128 10.44 -0.03 7.23
CA GLY A 128 10.49 0.83 6.05
C GLY A 128 11.01 0.15 4.77
N SER A 129 11.65 -1.02 4.88
CA SER A 129 12.17 -1.79 3.76
C SER A 129 11.46 -3.12 3.59
N LEU A 130 11.71 -4.09 4.49
CA LEU A 130 11.15 -5.44 4.40
C LEU A 130 9.62 -5.43 4.45
N GLY A 131 9.03 -4.65 5.37
CA GLY A 131 7.57 -4.56 5.48
C GLY A 131 6.92 -4.09 4.19
N VAL A 132 7.48 -3.07 3.54
CA VAL A 132 6.96 -2.53 2.28
C VAL A 132 7.14 -3.52 1.12
N ILE A 133 8.31 -4.16 1.02
CA ILE A 133 8.57 -5.18 -0.02
C ILE A 133 7.60 -6.34 0.12
N LEU A 134 7.39 -6.86 1.32
CA LEU A 134 6.45 -7.97 1.56
C LEU A 134 5.01 -7.60 1.21
N ILE A 135 4.55 -6.39 1.55
CA ILE A 135 3.21 -5.92 1.14
C ILE A 135 3.12 -5.85 -0.38
N GLY A 136 4.14 -5.30 -1.06
CA GLY A 136 4.16 -5.24 -2.52
C GLY A 136 4.13 -6.63 -3.17
N MET A 137 4.87 -7.59 -2.61
CA MET A 137 4.83 -8.98 -3.08
C MET A 137 3.46 -9.62 -2.83
N ALA A 138 2.85 -9.40 -1.65
CA ALA A 138 1.51 -9.90 -1.35
C ALA A 138 0.46 -9.34 -2.31
N VAL A 139 0.53 -8.05 -2.66
CA VAL A 139 -0.35 -7.45 -3.69
C VAL A 139 -0.06 -8.02 -5.08
N SER A 140 1.19 -8.33 -5.41
CA SER A 140 1.55 -8.92 -6.69
C SER A 140 0.92 -10.31 -6.90
N THR A 141 0.55 -11.03 -5.83
CA THR A 141 -0.16 -12.33 -5.92
C THR A 141 -1.58 -12.21 -6.50
N PHE A 142 -2.18 -11.03 -6.52
CA PHE A 142 -3.44 -10.77 -7.23
C PHE A 142 -3.31 -10.98 -8.74
N PHE A 143 -2.11 -10.89 -9.26
CA PHE A 143 -1.81 -11.08 -10.68
C PHE A 143 -1.20 -12.45 -10.98
N SER A 144 -0.40 -13.01 -10.07
CA SER A 144 0.28 -14.29 -10.29
C SER A 144 -0.53 -15.51 -9.87
N GLY A 145 -1.43 -15.32 -8.91
CA GLY A 145 -2.08 -16.41 -8.18
C GLY A 145 -1.27 -16.91 -6.98
N SER A 146 -1.92 -17.78 -6.20
CA SER A 146 -1.39 -18.39 -4.98
C SER A 146 -1.70 -19.89 -4.94
N ASP A 147 -0.99 -20.64 -4.09
CA ASP A 147 -1.05 -22.11 -4.02
C ASP A 147 -2.08 -22.60 -3.01
N PHE A 148 -3.36 -22.45 -3.33
CA PHE A 148 -4.45 -22.90 -2.48
C PHE A 148 -5.56 -23.58 -3.28
N VAL A 149 -6.41 -24.34 -2.59
CA VAL A 149 -7.63 -24.96 -3.15
C VAL A 149 -8.77 -24.73 -2.17
N LEU A 150 -9.97 -24.57 -2.68
CA LEU A 150 -11.21 -24.57 -1.91
C LEU A 150 -11.83 -25.98 -1.93
N ASN A 151 -12.18 -26.51 -0.75
CA ASN A 151 -12.92 -27.75 -0.68
C ASN A 151 -14.44 -27.53 -0.92
N GLU A 152 -15.23 -28.61 -0.93
CA GLU A 152 -16.67 -28.57 -1.17
C GLU A 152 -17.46 -27.65 -0.21
N HIS A 153 -16.89 -27.33 0.96
CA HIS A 153 -17.47 -26.45 1.97
C HIS A 153 -16.91 -25.03 1.92
N ASN A 154 -16.16 -24.67 0.87
CA ASN A 154 -15.44 -23.41 0.72
C ASN A 154 -14.37 -23.15 1.82
N PHE A 155 -13.86 -24.18 2.48
CA PHE A 155 -12.69 -24.04 3.33
C PHE A 155 -11.42 -24.04 2.50
N VAL A 156 -10.48 -23.17 2.89
CA VAL A 156 -9.21 -22.98 2.21
C VAL A 156 -8.19 -24.02 2.67
N GLU A 157 -7.58 -24.68 1.71
CA GLU A 157 -6.47 -25.61 1.92
C GLU A 157 -5.25 -25.14 1.13
N TRP A 158 -4.22 -24.68 1.83
CA TRP A 158 -2.94 -24.37 1.22
C TRP A 158 -2.18 -25.67 0.96
N LYS A 159 -1.63 -25.80 -0.26
CA LYS A 159 -0.98 -27.06 -0.70
C LYS A 159 0.36 -27.29 -0.04
N THR A 160 1.03 -26.23 0.41
CA THR A 160 2.33 -26.32 1.07
C THR A 160 2.27 -25.83 2.53
N PRO A 161 3.16 -26.34 3.41
CA PRO A 161 3.28 -25.84 4.79
C PRO A 161 3.83 -24.41 4.85
N PHE A 162 4.38 -23.89 3.75
CA PHE A 162 4.93 -22.52 3.66
C PHE A 162 3.85 -21.44 3.61
N ARG A 163 2.63 -21.79 3.25
CA ARG A 163 1.42 -20.94 3.35
C ARG A 163 1.70 -19.48 3.01
N GLY A 164 2.00 -19.23 1.74
CA GLY A 164 2.29 -17.91 1.18
C GLY A 164 3.77 -17.57 1.04
N LEU A 165 4.70 -18.19 1.80
CA LEU A 165 6.15 -17.96 1.64
C LEU A 165 6.68 -18.51 0.33
N GLU A 166 6.02 -19.47 -0.31
CA GLU A 166 6.34 -19.94 -1.66
C GLU A 166 6.33 -18.81 -2.70
N ALA A 167 5.59 -17.74 -2.44
CA ALA A 167 5.62 -16.51 -3.26
C ALA A 167 7.03 -15.91 -3.36
N LEU A 168 7.90 -16.11 -2.36
CA LEU A 168 9.29 -15.64 -2.39
C LEU A 168 10.13 -16.34 -3.48
N ALA A 169 9.71 -17.50 -3.96
CA ALA A 169 10.38 -18.21 -5.05
C ALA A 169 10.03 -17.63 -6.45
N ASN A 170 8.99 -16.81 -6.54
CA ASN A 170 8.57 -16.20 -7.82
C ASN A 170 9.26 -14.84 -8.04
N PRO A 171 10.21 -14.74 -9.00
CA PRO A 171 10.98 -13.51 -9.22
C PRO A 171 10.12 -12.33 -9.71
N TYR A 172 8.99 -12.59 -10.37
CA TYR A 172 8.10 -11.52 -10.86
C TYR A 172 7.44 -10.74 -9.73
N LEU A 173 7.22 -11.35 -8.55
CA LEU A 173 6.61 -10.67 -7.42
C LEU A 173 7.53 -9.59 -6.82
N TYR A 174 8.85 -9.77 -6.96
CA TYR A 174 9.82 -8.76 -6.52
C TYR A 174 9.75 -7.48 -7.35
N LEU A 175 9.23 -7.53 -8.59
CA LEU A 175 9.08 -6.32 -9.41
C LEU A 175 8.19 -5.29 -8.69
N LEU A 176 7.01 -5.71 -8.23
CA LEU A 176 6.13 -4.81 -7.48
C LEU A 176 6.66 -4.55 -6.07
N GLY A 177 7.20 -5.56 -5.37
CA GLY A 177 7.76 -5.38 -4.03
C GLY A 177 8.86 -4.32 -3.98
N ILE A 178 9.83 -4.39 -4.89
CA ILE A 178 10.94 -3.44 -4.98
C ILE A 178 10.46 -2.09 -5.53
N ALA A 179 9.54 -2.09 -6.50
CA ALA A 179 8.91 -0.85 -6.98
C ALA A 179 8.24 -0.11 -5.81
N MET A 180 7.45 -0.79 -4.99
CA MET A 180 6.79 -0.18 -3.83
C MET A 180 7.79 0.36 -2.80
N PHE A 181 8.91 -0.34 -2.57
CA PHE A 181 9.97 0.15 -1.70
C PHE A 181 10.53 1.49 -2.19
N PHE A 182 10.90 1.60 -3.47
CA PHE A 182 11.41 2.87 -4.01
C PHE A 182 10.32 3.93 -4.12
N LEU A 183 9.08 3.57 -4.47
CA LEU A 183 7.95 4.48 -4.50
C LEU A 183 7.68 5.08 -3.12
N SER A 184 7.68 4.27 -2.06
CA SER A 184 7.52 4.74 -0.70
C SER A 184 8.61 5.73 -0.29
N ARG A 185 9.87 5.50 -0.70
CA ARG A 185 11.00 6.42 -0.47
C ARG A 185 10.83 7.73 -1.23
N VAL A 186 10.31 7.69 -2.46
CA VAL A 186 9.93 8.90 -3.22
C VAL A 186 8.91 9.72 -2.43
N GLY A 187 7.85 9.08 -1.95
CA GLY A 187 6.85 9.72 -1.08
C GLY A 187 7.44 10.25 0.22
N GLY A 188 8.32 9.47 0.87
CA GLY A 188 9.05 9.88 2.07
C GLY A 188 9.89 11.13 1.85
N CYS A 189 10.65 11.19 0.75
CA CYS A 189 11.42 12.39 0.40
C CYS A 189 10.50 13.61 0.20
N LEU A 190 9.39 13.46 -0.53
CA LEU A 190 8.44 14.54 -0.78
C LEU A 190 7.79 15.05 0.50
N TYR A 191 7.44 14.14 1.42
CA TYR A 191 6.88 14.49 2.72
C TYR A 191 7.90 15.23 3.59
N LEU A 192 9.13 14.73 3.68
CA LEU A 192 10.21 15.37 4.45
C LEU A 192 10.56 16.77 3.90
N ILE A 193 10.58 16.96 2.57
CA ILE A 193 10.74 18.28 1.94
C ILE A 193 9.59 19.23 2.34
N ASN A 194 8.39 18.71 2.48
CA ASN A 194 7.23 19.50 2.89
C ASN A 194 7.27 19.87 4.38
N ASN A 195 7.71 18.97 5.26
CA ASN A 195 7.52 19.07 6.70
C ASN A 195 8.72 19.62 7.47
N ILE A 196 9.96 19.49 6.94
CA ILE A 196 11.19 19.92 7.61
C ILE A 196 11.65 21.29 7.05
N ALA A 197 12.08 22.19 7.98
CA ALA A 197 12.60 23.52 7.64
C ALA A 197 14.13 23.60 7.86
N ASP A 198 14.88 22.75 7.16
CA ASP A 198 16.34 22.76 7.14
C ASP A 198 16.85 22.71 5.69
N GLY A 199 17.63 23.71 5.29
CA GLY A 199 18.04 23.87 3.89
C GLY A 199 18.99 22.76 3.39
N GLU A 200 19.92 22.30 4.23
CA GLU A 200 20.84 21.22 3.90
C GLU A 200 20.09 19.88 3.80
N PHE A 201 19.21 19.63 4.76
CA PHE A 201 18.36 18.43 4.79
C PHE A 201 17.50 18.35 3.52
N ILE A 202 16.83 19.46 3.15
CA ILE A 202 15.99 19.53 1.94
C ILE A 202 16.80 19.25 0.68
N GLN A 203 18.02 19.79 0.55
CA GLN A 203 18.86 19.52 -0.61
C GLN A 203 19.25 18.03 -0.71
N ASN A 204 19.59 17.40 0.41
CA ASN A 204 19.89 15.98 0.44
C ASN A 204 18.64 15.12 0.16
N ALA A 205 17.46 15.52 0.68
CA ALA A 205 16.20 14.85 0.38
C ALA A 205 15.84 14.94 -1.11
N ARG A 206 16.11 16.08 -1.79
CA ARG A 206 15.92 16.21 -3.25
C ARG A 206 16.85 15.29 -4.06
N LYS A 207 18.11 15.13 -3.63
CA LYS A 207 19.01 14.16 -4.25
C LYS A 207 18.50 12.73 -4.10
N GLN A 208 18.06 12.37 -2.90
CA GLN A 208 17.45 11.05 -2.64
C GLN A 208 16.16 10.84 -3.42
N LEU A 209 15.34 11.88 -3.60
CA LEU A 209 14.13 11.83 -4.42
C LEU A 209 14.47 11.43 -5.86
N ILE A 210 15.45 12.05 -6.49
CA ILE A 210 15.87 11.71 -7.86
C ILE A 210 16.41 10.28 -7.93
N ILE A 211 17.31 9.90 -7.02
CA ILE A 211 17.91 8.57 -7.00
C ILE A 211 16.81 7.49 -6.87
N ASN A 212 15.89 7.64 -5.91
CA ASN A 212 14.84 6.66 -5.70
C ASN A 212 13.81 6.65 -6.84
N THR A 213 13.58 7.77 -7.52
CA THR A 213 12.75 7.82 -8.73
C THR A 213 13.39 7.02 -9.87
N VAL A 214 14.69 7.21 -10.11
CA VAL A 214 15.41 6.46 -11.15
C VAL A 214 15.42 4.96 -10.85
N LEU A 215 15.59 4.58 -9.59
CA LEU A 215 15.55 3.17 -9.17
C LEU A 215 14.13 2.57 -9.19
N PHE A 216 13.10 3.37 -8.98
CA PHE A 216 11.70 2.95 -9.07
C PHE A 216 11.29 2.54 -10.49
N LEU A 217 11.71 3.33 -11.49
CA LEU A 217 11.23 3.19 -12.86
C LEU A 217 11.44 1.79 -13.46
N PRO A 218 12.63 1.16 -13.41
CA PRO A 218 12.82 -0.15 -14.04
C PRO A 218 11.94 -1.24 -13.43
N PHE A 219 11.74 -1.23 -12.12
CA PHE A 219 10.90 -2.22 -11.45
C PHE A 219 9.42 -2.01 -11.73
N PHE A 220 8.97 -0.76 -11.73
CA PHE A 220 7.58 -0.43 -12.04
C PHE A 220 7.25 -0.69 -13.52
N LEU A 221 8.11 -0.28 -14.44
CA LEU A 221 7.93 -0.56 -15.86
C LEU A 221 8.02 -2.07 -16.16
N GLY A 222 8.93 -2.78 -15.49
CA GLY A 222 9.02 -4.23 -15.57
C GLY A 222 7.75 -4.92 -15.05
N PHE A 223 7.19 -4.46 -13.94
CA PHE A 223 5.91 -4.94 -13.41
C PHE A 223 4.77 -4.67 -14.40
N LEU A 224 4.65 -3.45 -14.93
CA LEU A 224 3.62 -3.13 -15.92
C LEU A 224 3.77 -3.99 -17.19
N ALA A 225 4.99 -4.12 -17.72
CA ALA A 225 5.25 -4.97 -18.87
C ALA A 225 4.82 -6.41 -18.61
N TRP A 226 5.16 -6.95 -17.43
CA TRP A 226 4.77 -8.30 -17.04
C TRP A 226 3.26 -8.47 -16.97
N ILE A 227 2.51 -7.61 -16.26
CA ILE A 227 1.07 -7.78 -16.12
C ILE A 227 0.31 -7.55 -17.43
N LEU A 228 0.80 -6.66 -18.30
CA LEU A 228 0.14 -6.35 -19.57
C LEU A 228 0.38 -7.42 -20.65
N THR A 229 1.45 -8.23 -20.52
CA THR A 229 1.81 -9.25 -21.51
C THR A 229 1.47 -10.67 -21.07
N LYS A 230 1.23 -10.90 -19.77
CA LYS A 230 0.90 -12.25 -19.28
C LYS A 230 -0.57 -12.62 -19.50
N ASP A 231 -0.84 -13.93 -19.47
CA ASP A 231 -2.20 -14.44 -19.36
C ASP A 231 -2.80 -14.06 -18.00
N GLY A 232 -4.05 -13.63 -17.99
CA GLY A 232 -4.80 -13.31 -16.78
C GLY A 232 -5.94 -14.30 -16.56
N PHE A 233 -6.48 -14.29 -15.37
CA PHE A 233 -7.51 -15.22 -14.91
C PHE A 233 -8.89 -14.59 -15.13
N ALA A 234 -9.60 -15.03 -16.15
CA ALA A 234 -10.95 -14.57 -16.46
C ALA A 234 -12.00 -15.62 -16.07
N TYR A 235 -13.19 -15.19 -15.69
CA TYR A 235 -14.32 -16.08 -15.47
C TYR A 235 -15.50 -15.76 -16.42
N ASP A 236 -16.21 -16.81 -16.83
CA ASP A 236 -17.38 -16.70 -17.69
C ASP A 236 -18.69 -16.44 -16.89
N ALA A 237 -19.82 -16.42 -17.60
CA ALA A 237 -21.15 -16.23 -17.00
C ALA A 237 -21.53 -17.36 -16.00
N ASN A 238 -20.93 -18.54 -16.14
CA ASN A 238 -21.14 -19.70 -15.28
C ASN A 238 -20.18 -19.72 -14.07
N GLY A 239 -19.24 -18.75 -14.00
CA GLY A 239 -18.22 -18.69 -12.95
C GLY A 239 -17.00 -19.59 -13.21
N VAL A 240 -16.87 -20.18 -14.39
CA VAL A 240 -15.72 -21.02 -14.76
C VAL A 240 -14.52 -20.13 -15.07
N VAL A 241 -13.44 -20.32 -14.31
CA VAL A 241 -12.19 -19.55 -14.47
C VAL A 241 -11.29 -20.21 -15.51
N SER A 242 -10.76 -19.39 -16.40
CA SER A 242 -9.82 -19.79 -17.46
C SER A 242 -8.73 -18.75 -17.68
N LEU A 243 -7.64 -19.14 -18.30
CA LEU A 243 -6.57 -18.23 -18.68
C LEU A 243 -6.89 -17.55 -20.00
N VAL A 244 -6.80 -16.22 -20.04
CA VAL A 244 -7.03 -15.40 -21.23
C VAL A 244 -5.79 -14.55 -21.49
N ALA A 245 -5.26 -14.61 -22.70
CA ALA A 245 -4.09 -13.85 -23.10
C ALA A 245 -4.33 -12.34 -22.97
N TYR A 246 -3.33 -11.62 -22.42
CA TYR A 246 -3.36 -10.16 -22.28
C TYR A 246 -4.55 -9.61 -21.47
N LYS A 247 -5.17 -10.41 -20.59
CA LYS A 247 -6.42 -10.04 -19.90
C LYS A 247 -6.37 -8.68 -19.22
N TYR A 248 -5.28 -8.35 -18.54
CA TYR A 248 -5.16 -7.06 -17.83
C TYR A 248 -4.99 -5.87 -18.79
N ALA A 249 -4.35 -6.08 -19.95
CA ALA A 249 -4.29 -5.06 -21.01
C ALA A 249 -5.67 -4.84 -21.64
N ILE A 250 -6.40 -5.92 -21.91
CA ILE A 250 -7.78 -5.87 -22.39
C ILE A 250 -8.66 -5.11 -21.40
N ASN A 251 -8.53 -5.39 -20.10
CA ASN A 251 -9.29 -4.69 -19.06
C ASN A 251 -9.03 -3.17 -19.05
N LEU A 252 -7.79 -2.71 -19.28
CA LEU A 252 -7.51 -1.28 -19.38
C LEU A 252 -8.17 -0.62 -20.60
N ILE A 253 -8.34 -1.35 -21.68
CA ILE A 253 -9.00 -0.87 -22.92
C ILE A 253 -10.52 -0.87 -22.74
N GLU A 254 -11.09 -1.97 -22.25
CA GLU A 254 -12.53 -2.15 -22.08
C GLU A 254 -13.11 -1.38 -20.88
N MET A 255 -12.28 -1.00 -19.92
CA MET A 255 -12.65 -0.16 -18.79
C MET A 255 -11.94 1.22 -18.88
N PRO A 256 -12.43 2.15 -19.74
CA PRO A 256 -11.75 3.41 -19.99
C PRO A 256 -11.58 4.27 -18.74
N VAL A 257 -12.46 4.13 -17.76
CA VAL A 257 -12.32 4.82 -16.45
C VAL A 257 -11.08 4.33 -15.71
N ALA A 258 -10.83 3.01 -15.66
CA ALA A 258 -9.63 2.47 -15.02
C ALA A 258 -8.36 2.91 -15.77
N GLY A 259 -8.37 2.89 -17.10
CA GLY A 259 -7.28 3.40 -17.93
C GLY A 259 -7.00 4.89 -17.68
N ALA A 260 -8.05 5.71 -17.61
CA ALA A 260 -7.92 7.14 -17.30
C ALA A 260 -7.38 7.39 -15.89
N LEU A 261 -7.87 6.65 -14.88
CA LEU A 261 -7.35 6.73 -13.51
C LEU A 261 -5.87 6.38 -13.43
N LEU A 262 -5.43 5.34 -14.14
CA LEU A 262 -4.02 4.94 -14.20
C LEU A 262 -3.18 6.05 -14.84
N LEU A 263 -3.59 6.56 -16.00
CA LEU A 263 -2.86 7.60 -16.74
C LEU A 263 -2.75 8.89 -15.92
N VAL A 264 -3.88 9.40 -15.43
CA VAL A 264 -3.94 10.62 -14.60
C VAL A 264 -3.14 10.42 -13.31
N GLY A 265 -3.25 9.25 -12.69
CA GLY A 265 -2.50 8.89 -11.49
C GLY A 265 -0.98 8.96 -11.73
N VAL A 266 -0.48 8.33 -12.77
CA VAL A 266 0.94 8.37 -13.15
C VAL A 266 1.40 9.79 -13.45
N LEU A 267 0.63 10.57 -14.21
CA LEU A 267 0.96 11.97 -14.52
C LEU A 267 1.05 12.82 -13.24
N LEU A 268 0.14 12.66 -12.29
CA LEU A 268 0.18 13.39 -11.02
C LEU A 268 1.38 12.98 -10.15
N VAL A 269 1.77 11.70 -10.15
CA VAL A 269 3.00 11.24 -9.48
C VAL A 269 4.22 11.95 -10.09
N LEU A 270 4.31 12.01 -11.43
CA LEU A 270 5.41 12.69 -12.12
C LEU A 270 5.42 14.20 -11.83
N VAL A 271 4.25 14.85 -11.79
CA VAL A 271 4.12 16.26 -11.39
C VAL A 271 4.62 16.47 -9.96
N GLY A 272 4.25 15.60 -9.02
CA GLY A 272 4.69 15.67 -7.64
C GLY A 272 6.23 15.52 -7.52
N ILE A 273 6.80 14.57 -8.22
CA ILE A 273 8.26 14.36 -8.29
C ILE A 273 8.94 15.57 -8.91
N PHE A 274 8.45 16.08 -10.03
CA PHE A 274 8.99 17.26 -10.69
C PHE A 274 8.99 18.49 -9.77
N GLN A 275 7.87 18.73 -9.09
CA GLN A 275 7.76 19.84 -8.12
C GLN A 275 8.78 19.70 -6.99
N GLY A 276 8.93 18.50 -6.41
CA GLY A 276 9.87 18.26 -5.31
C GLY A 276 11.33 18.28 -5.73
N ALA A 277 11.67 17.78 -6.92
CA ALA A 277 13.05 17.63 -7.37
C ALA A 277 13.62 18.91 -8.01
N PHE A 278 12.85 19.58 -8.88
CA PHE A 278 13.35 20.61 -9.79
C PHE A 278 12.80 22.02 -9.52
N THR A 279 11.85 22.17 -8.59
CA THR A 279 11.31 23.49 -8.25
C THR A 279 11.56 23.84 -6.79
N LYS A 280 11.27 25.09 -6.40
CA LYS A 280 11.29 25.52 -4.99
C LYS A 280 10.03 25.08 -4.24
N SER A 281 9.06 24.44 -4.92
CA SER A 281 7.83 23.98 -4.29
C SER A 281 8.10 22.87 -3.25
N ILE A 282 7.37 22.94 -2.17
CA ILE A 282 7.35 21.94 -1.11
C ILE A 282 6.06 21.11 -1.15
N ARG A 283 5.16 21.38 -2.12
CA ARG A 283 3.81 20.79 -2.19
C ARG A 283 3.72 19.53 -3.05
N GLY A 284 4.85 19.00 -3.52
CA GLY A 284 4.89 17.82 -4.40
C GLY A 284 4.20 16.59 -3.80
N ILE A 285 4.21 16.45 -2.48
CA ILE A 285 3.56 15.32 -1.77
C ILE A 285 2.06 15.22 -2.04
N PHE A 286 1.35 16.35 -2.25
CA PHE A 286 -0.09 16.34 -2.48
C PHE A 286 -0.44 15.80 -3.88
N ALA A 287 0.25 16.26 -4.92
CA ALA A 287 0.08 15.72 -6.27
C ALA A 287 0.47 14.25 -6.33
N TYR A 288 1.60 13.88 -5.70
CA TYR A 288 2.06 12.51 -5.55
C TYR A 288 1.00 11.63 -4.85
N GLY A 289 0.43 12.10 -3.74
CA GLY A 289 -0.53 11.32 -2.95
C GLY A 289 -1.80 11.00 -3.73
N VAL A 290 -2.39 12.00 -4.38
CA VAL A 290 -3.55 11.81 -5.26
C VAL A 290 -3.17 10.86 -6.41
N GLY A 291 -2.01 11.09 -7.03
CA GLY A 291 -1.52 10.28 -8.15
C GLY A 291 -1.35 8.81 -7.80
N VAL A 292 -0.67 8.50 -6.69
CA VAL A 292 -0.50 7.12 -6.21
C VAL A 292 -1.85 6.47 -5.91
N THR A 293 -2.74 7.18 -5.22
CA THR A 293 -4.06 6.66 -4.88
C THR A 293 -4.85 6.28 -6.13
N LEU A 294 -4.87 7.14 -7.15
CA LEU A 294 -5.58 6.87 -8.41
C LEU A 294 -4.96 5.71 -9.19
N ALA A 295 -3.62 5.70 -9.34
CA ALA A 295 -2.92 4.65 -10.09
C ALA A 295 -3.10 3.27 -9.45
N VAL A 296 -2.97 3.16 -8.13
CA VAL A 296 -3.14 1.89 -7.41
C VAL A 296 -4.60 1.44 -7.43
N THR A 297 -5.56 2.37 -7.25
CA THR A 297 -6.99 2.06 -7.42
C THR A 297 -7.26 1.45 -8.79
N ALA A 298 -6.73 2.05 -9.86
CA ALA A 298 -6.88 1.51 -11.22
C ALA A 298 -6.32 0.08 -11.36
N LEU A 299 -5.14 -0.18 -10.78
CA LEU A 299 -4.53 -1.52 -10.80
C LEU A 299 -5.41 -2.56 -10.07
N PHE A 300 -6.01 -2.22 -8.93
CA PHE A 300 -6.96 -3.11 -8.27
C PHE A 300 -8.26 -3.28 -9.06
N LEU A 301 -8.78 -2.24 -9.70
CA LEU A 301 -10.01 -2.36 -10.50
C LEU A 301 -9.84 -3.36 -11.64
N ILE A 302 -8.69 -3.37 -12.33
CA ILE A 302 -8.45 -4.32 -13.44
C ILE A 302 -8.26 -5.77 -12.99
N THR A 303 -8.00 -6.02 -11.70
CA THR A 303 -7.89 -7.40 -11.17
C THR A 303 -9.23 -8.02 -10.81
N GLY A 304 -10.24 -7.23 -10.44
CA GLY A 304 -11.51 -7.77 -9.93
C GLY A 304 -12.74 -7.50 -10.79
N LEU A 305 -12.66 -6.52 -11.69
CA LEU A 305 -13.78 -6.19 -12.60
C LEU A 305 -13.61 -6.83 -13.97
N ASN A 306 -14.61 -6.67 -14.82
CA ASN A 306 -14.64 -7.18 -16.20
C ASN A 306 -14.41 -8.70 -16.27
N GLY A 307 -15.09 -9.48 -15.42
CA GLY A 307 -14.96 -10.94 -15.43
C GLY A 307 -13.55 -11.43 -15.08
N THR A 308 -12.84 -10.76 -14.17
CA THR A 308 -11.49 -11.14 -13.75
C THR A 308 -11.49 -11.68 -12.32
N ALA A 309 -10.81 -12.82 -12.10
CA ALA A 309 -10.61 -13.37 -10.76
C ALA A 309 -9.48 -12.61 -10.06
N PHE A 310 -9.82 -11.91 -8.97
CA PHE A 310 -8.87 -11.00 -8.32
C PHE A 310 -7.86 -11.68 -7.42
N TYR A 311 -8.15 -12.90 -6.94
CA TYR A 311 -7.20 -13.70 -6.17
C TYR A 311 -7.21 -15.13 -6.70
N PRO A 312 -6.42 -15.37 -7.75
CA PRO A 312 -6.46 -16.65 -8.45
C PRO A 312 -5.70 -17.75 -7.71
N SER A 313 -6.17 -18.99 -7.87
CA SER A 313 -5.43 -20.19 -7.53
C SER A 313 -4.76 -20.73 -8.80
N PHE A 314 -3.44 -20.98 -8.73
CA PHE A 314 -2.76 -21.63 -9.85
C PHE A 314 -2.77 -23.17 -9.73
N SER A 315 -3.08 -23.71 -8.55
CA SER A 315 -3.19 -25.16 -8.33
C SER A 315 -4.52 -25.73 -8.79
N ASP A 316 -5.59 -24.91 -8.66
CA ASP A 316 -6.92 -25.25 -9.13
C ASP A 316 -7.67 -23.99 -9.54
N LEU A 317 -7.85 -23.79 -10.85
CA LEU A 317 -8.51 -22.60 -11.38
C LEU A 317 -9.95 -22.43 -10.87
N SER A 318 -10.65 -23.53 -10.57
CA SER A 318 -12.02 -23.47 -10.04
C SER A 318 -12.10 -22.87 -8.63
N SER A 319 -11.01 -22.93 -7.88
CA SER A 319 -10.85 -22.35 -6.53
C SER A 319 -10.51 -20.85 -6.56
N SER A 320 -10.32 -20.24 -7.72
CA SER A 320 -9.97 -18.82 -7.84
C SER A 320 -11.08 -17.91 -7.31
N LEU A 321 -10.68 -16.86 -6.59
CA LEU A 321 -11.62 -15.92 -5.98
C LEU A 321 -11.98 -14.78 -6.93
N THR A 322 -13.28 -14.57 -7.07
CA THR A 322 -13.89 -13.48 -7.83
C THR A 322 -14.68 -12.58 -6.89
N ILE A 323 -15.03 -11.37 -7.32
CA ILE A 323 -15.93 -10.51 -6.53
C ILE A 323 -17.31 -11.16 -6.29
N LYS A 324 -17.70 -12.17 -7.07
CA LYS A 324 -18.99 -12.87 -6.95
C LYS A 324 -18.93 -13.95 -5.88
N ASN A 325 -17.93 -14.85 -5.94
CA ASN A 325 -17.85 -16.00 -5.02
C ASN A 325 -17.21 -15.69 -3.67
N ALA A 326 -16.40 -14.62 -3.58
CA ALA A 326 -15.72 -14.25 -2.35
C ALA A 326 -16.47 -13.22 -1.50
N SER A 327 -17.55 -12.61 -2.02
CA SER A 327 -18.28 -11.53 -1.35
C SER A 327 -19.16 -12.03 -0.22
N SER A 328 -19.43 -11.11 0.71
CA SER A 328 -20.43 -11.28 1.76
C SER A 328 -21.88 -11.27 1.19
N SER A 329 -22.86 -11.53 2.06
CA SER A 329 -24.27 -11.55 1.68
C SER A 329 -24.77 -10.16 1.23
N HIS A 330 -25.86 -10.14 0.44
CA HIS A 330 -26.53 -8.89 0.03
C HIS A 330 -26.89 -8.02 1.23
N TYR A 331 -27.38 -8.63 2.31
CA TYR A 331 -27.72 -7.91 3.55
C TYR A 331 -26.49 -7.23 4.15
N THR A 332 -25.39 -7.95 4.34
CA THR A 332 -24.16 -7.42 4.94
C THR A 332 -23.58 -6.30 4.08
N LEU A 333 -23.42 -6.53 2.76
CA LEU A 333 -22.92 -5.49 1.86
C LEU A 333 -23.80 -4.25 1.84
N GLY A 334 -25.13 -4.42 1.90
CA GLY A 334 -26.10 -3.33 1.95
C GLY A 334 -25.99 -2.51 3.25
N VAL A 335 -25.95 -3.16 4.42
CA VAL A 335 -25.78 -2.47 5.71
C VAL A 335 -24.47 -1.71 5.75
N MET A 336 -23.37 -2.35 5.33
CA MET A 336 -22.06 -1.71 5.29
C MET A 336 -22.01 -0.52 4.31
N ALA A 337 -22.78 -0.56 3.20
CA ALA A 337 -22.88 0.57 2.28
C ALA A 337 -23.50 1.81 2.92
N TYR A 338 -24.43 1.65 3.88
CA TYR A 338 -24.90 2.79 4.69
C TYR A 338 -23.78 3.32 5.61
N VAL A 339 -23.05 2.42 6.27
CA VAL A 339 -21.93 2.81 7.15
C VAL A 339 -20.84 3.55 6.36
N SER A 340 -20.60 3.17 5.10
CA SER A 340 -19.60 3.82 4.26
C SER A 340 -19.91 5.31 3.96
N LEU A 341 -21.16 5.77 4.13
CA LEU A 341 -21.51 7.20 4.04
C LEU A 341 -20.86 8.04 5.14
N LEU A 342 -20.38 7.42 6.22
CA LEU A 342 -19.59 8.10 7.25
C LEU A 342 -18.12 8.31 6.84
N VAL A 343 -17.63 7.61 5.82
CA VAL A 343 -16.23 7.71 5.36
C VAL A 343 -15.83 9.15 5.00
N PRO A 344 -16.63 9.96 4.27
CA PRO A 344 -16.30 11.35 4.02
C PRO A 344 -16.11 12.18 5.29
N VAL A 345 -16.89 11.92 6.35
CA VAL A 345 -16.76 12.61 7.65
C VAL A 345 -15.42 12.26 8.30
N VAL A 346 -15.04 10.98 8.27
CA VAL A 346 -13.75 10.51 8.80
C VAL A 346 -12.59 11.10 8.00
N LEU A 347 -12.69 11.13 6.67
CA LEU A 347 -11.67 11.73 5.81
C LEU A 347 -11.52 13.24 6.07
N ALA A 348 -12.62 13.96 6.28
CA ALA A 348 -12.59 15.38 6.65
C ALA A 348 -11.90 15.58 8.00
N TYR A 349 -12.19 14.74 8.99
CA TYR A 349 -11.51 14.74 10.28
C TYR A 349 -9.99 14.47 10.13
N ILE A 350 -9.61 13.44 9.40
CA ILE A 350 -8.20 13.12 9.14
C ILE A 350 -7.51 14.29 8.45
N PHE A 351 -8.14 14.93 7.47
CA PHE A 351 -7.59 16.09 6.77
C PHE A 351 -7.37 17.28 7.71
N ILE A 352 -8.32 17.58 8.60
CA ILE A 352 -8.22 18.65 9.57
C ILE A 352 -7.06 18.37 10.56
N VAL A 353 -6.99 17.15 11.10
CA VAL A 353 -5.93 16.72 12.02
C VAL A 353 -4.57 16.76 11.34
N TRP A 354 -4.48 16.25 10.12
CA TRP A 354 -3.23 16.31 9.33
C TRP A 354 -2.75 17.76 9.17
N ARG A 355 -3.66 18.65 8.75
CA ARG A 355 -3.35 20.06 8.56
C ARG A 355 -2.94 20.74 9.87
N ALA A 356 -3.56 20.38 11.00
CA ALA A 356 -3.22 20.91 12.31
C ALA A 356 -1.80 20.47 12.74
N ILE A 357 -1.48 19.17 12.58
CA ILE A 357 -0.15 18.62 12.93
C ILE A 357 0.96 19.25 12.06
N ASP A 358 0.70 19.42 10.75
CA ASP A 358 1.70 19.96 9.80
C ASP A 358 1.65 21.49 9.67
N SER A 359 0.89 22.18 10.53
CA SER A 359 0.79 23.65 10.53
C SER A 359 2.12 24.33 10.83
N LYS A 360 2.95 23.69 11.64
CA LYS A 360 4.32 24.14 11.93
C LYS A 360 5.31 23.13 11.39
N LYS A 361 6.33 23.63 10.71
CA LYS A 361 7.43 22.80 10.19
C LYS A 361 8.40 22.49 11.33
N ILE A 362 9.00 21.31 11.25
CA ILE A 362 10.03 20.89 12.20
C ILE A 362 11.31 21.70 11.96
N THR A 363 11.80 22.31 13.02
CA THR A 363 13.06 23.08 13.04
C THR A 363 14.07 22.43 13.98
N GLN A 364 15.35 22.79 13.82
CA GLN A 364 16.39 22.31 14.73
C GLN A 364 16.15 22.78 16.17
N ASP A 365 15.65 24.02 16.36
CA ASP A 365 15.39 24.59 17.70
C ASP A 365 14.21 23.86 18.38
N GLU A 366 13.19 23.45 17.64
CA GLU A 366 12.10 22.63 18.18
C GLU A 366 12.65 21.32 18.75
N ILE A 367 13.44 20.58 17.97
CA ILE A 367 13.99 19.28 18.41
C ILE A 367 14.91 19.40 19.62
N LYS A 368 15.70 20.48 19.72
CA LYS A 368 16.60 20.70 20.88
C LYS A 368 15.86 21.03 22.19
N ASN A 369 14.70 21.65 22.08
CA ASN A 369 13.92 22.13 23.21
C ASN A 369 12.72 21.24 23.56
N ASP A 370 12.35 20.27 22.71
CA ASP A 370 11.22 19.39 22.93
C ASP A 370 11.67 18.07 23.59
N HIS A 371 11.32 17.89 24.85
CA HIS A 371 11.58 16.67 25.63
C HIS A 371 10.61 15.52 25.28
N HIS A 372 9.59 15.77 24.44
CA HIS A 372 8.58 14.80 24.00
C HIS A 372 8.72 14.42 22.53
N ALA A 373 9.75 14.90 21.82
CA ALA A 373 10.05 14.48 20.45
C ALA A 373 10.40 12.98 20.39
N TYR A 374 9.94 12.29 19.35
CA TYR A 374 10.23 10.87 19.11
C TYR A 374 11.73 10.56 19.02
#